data_3c53c8ef9d90dafed8089bea82c487cf
#
_entry.id   3c53c8ef9d90dafed8089bea82c487cf
#
_cell.length_a   1.000
_cell.length_b   1.000
_cell.length_c   1.000
_cell.angle_alpha   90.00
_cell.angle_beta   90.00
_cell.angle_gamma   90.00
#
_symmetry.space_group_name_H-M   'P 1'
#
loop_
_entity.id
_entity.type
_entity.pdbx_description
1 polymer ?
#
loop_
_entity_poly.entity_id
_entity_poly.type
_entity_poly.pdbx_seq_one_letter_code
_entity_poly.pdbx_strand_id
1 'polypeptide(L)'
;MNTRLTVTVKIQAPSIVQKRLQLLFGAFICAIIFTIHASSANAKNDADAKKVYQMAYSATLDPKSGQAHASVTLKQHRQLVRSIEFVMPKERYLNIRPTARTEINGDRVIWKPLKKGDTLYFDFVIDHQRSNQKMDARITTTWALLKLDYLFPSATSRVVKGATSKTTLTLNAPTQWSIETPYGGGAGRLFEVDNTHRNFDAPRGWVIAGELGVRRENKDGRHITVAAPLGSGLQANDVLAFLRWTMPSLVELFPNTPQRLLIVSGSQDMWRGGLSGVASLYLHSDRPLISGNRTSPLLHELFHVASGLHSKVGADWIIEGLAEYYSLTLLLRSDGISKVRYNQSFDRLAQWSADTPCIATDRSKGKQTARGALIMRALDAEIRSETGGKASLDTLVHKLEQANEDLTNSSFRAAVMEITGAPMRALASCP
;
A
#
# COMPACT_ATOMS: atom_id res chain seq x y z
N MET A 1 -0.49 12.98 94.00
CA MET A 1 0.65 12.09 93.82
C MET A 1 0.40 11.20 92.61
N ASN A 2 0.88 11.61 91.46
CA ASN A 2 0.69 10.89 90.21
C ASN A 2 2.07 10.39 89.73
N THR A 3 2.27 9.07 89.82
CA THR A 3 3.48 8.41 89.33
C THR A 3 3.26 7.96 87.93
N ARG A 4 3.92 8.57 86.95
CA ARG A 4 3.97 8.10 85.55
C ARG A 4 5.04 7.01 85.40
N LEU A 5 4.60 5.81 85.00
CA LEU A 5 5.49 4.77 84.52
C LEU A 5 5.85 5.00 83.06
N THR A 6 7.13 5.19 82.78
CA THR A 6 7.68 5.29 81.42
C THR A 6 8.19 3.88 81.06
N VAL A 7 7.57 3.25 80.02
CA VAL A 7 8.03 1.99 79.46
C VAL A 7 8.95 2.31 78.31
N THR A 8 10.22 1.98 78.40
CA THR A 8 11.21 2.13 77.30
C THR A 8 11.28 0.82 76.54
N VAL A 9 10.78 0.80 75.32
CA VAL A 9 10.93 -0.38 74.43
C VAL A 9 12.27 -0.24 73.71
N LYS A 10 13.23 -1.11 73.99
CA LYS A 10 14.46 -1.26 73.26
C LYS A 10 14.19 -2.07 71.96
N ILE A 11 14.21 -1.42 70.82
CA ILE A 11 14.21 -2.08 69.49
C ILE A 11 15.64 -2.54 69.22
N GLN A 12 15.85 -3.86 69.24
CA GLN A 12 17.14 -4.46 68.92
C GLN A 12 17.24 -4.60 67.38
N ALA A 13 18.24 -3.98 66.74
CA ALA A 13 18.48 -4.09 65.33
C ALA A 13 18.86 -5.53 64.92
N PRO A 14 18.36 -6.08 63.79
CA PRO A 14 18.69 -7.43 63.39
C PRO A 14 20.17 -7.59 63.06
N SER A 15 20.74 -8.73 63.43
CA SER A 15 22.17 -9.05 63.25
C SER A 15 22.58 -9.06 61.76
N ILE A 16 23.84 -8.77 61.49
CA ILE A 16 24.44 -8.74 60.13
C ILE A 16 24.22 -10.06 59.38
N VAL A 17 24.09 -11.18 60.09
CA VAL A 17 23.83 -12.52 59.54
C VAL A 17 22.42 -12.62 58.96
N GLN A 18 21.39 -12.03 59.59
CA GLN A 18 20.02 -12.05 59.06
C GLN A 18 19.86 -11.18 57.83
N LYS A 19 20.57 -10.04 57.73
CA LYS A 19 20.56 -9.20 56.49
C LYS A 19 21.23 -9.89 55.29
N ARG A 20 22.30 -10.67 55.54
CA ARG A 20 22.96 -11.43 54.46
C ARG A 20 22.09 -12.59 53.95
N LEU A 21 21.31 -13.25 54.82
CA LEU A 21 20.42 -14.33 54.44
C LEU A 21 19.22 -13.81 53.61
N GLN A 22 18.67 -12.66 53.95
CA GLN A 22 17.58 -12.02 53.15
C GLN A 22 18.04 -11.54 51.78
N LEU A 23 19.28 -11.01 51.65
CA LEU A 23 19.88 -10.62 50.39
C LEU A 23 20.17 -11.82 49.47
N LEU A 24 20.62 -12.94 50.03
CA LEU A 24 20.87 -14.18 49.28
C LEU A 24 19.57 -14.84 48.80
N PHE A 25 18.51 -14.81 49.59
CA PHE A 25 17.19 -15.34 49.20
C PHE A 25 16.53 -14.45 48.10
N GLY A 26 16.64 -13.11 48.22
CA GLY A 26 16.15 -12.17 47.20
C GLY A 26 16.87 -12.30 45.89
N ALA A 27 18.21 -12.45 45.89
CA ALA A 27 19.01 -12.65 44.68
C ALA A 27 18.72 -13.99 43.99
N PHE A 28 18.44 -15.07 44.78
CA PHE A 28 18.12 -16.39 44.23
C PHE A 28 16.72 -16.42 43.57
N ILE A 29 15.73 -15.75 44.17
CA ILE A 29 14.38 -15.61 43.56
C ILE A 29 14.42 -14.76 42.30
N CYS A 30 15.17 -13.63 42.27
CA CYS A 30 15.35 -12.82 41.08
C CYS A 30 16.08 -13.57 39.95
N ALA A 31 17.09 -14.40 40.27
CA ALA A 31 17.79 -15.21 39.29
C ALA A 31 16.89 -16.30 38.66
N ILE A 32 16.03 -16.93 39.47
CA ILE A 32 15.09 -17.95 38.98
C ILE A 32 14.00 -17.30 38.12
N ILE A 33 13.49 -16.11 38.46
CA ILE A 33 12.50 -15.39 37.65
C ILE A 33 13.13 -14.93 36.36
N PHE A 34 14.38 -14.47 36.34
CA PHE A 34 15.07 -14.06 35.13
C PHE A 34 15.36 -15.24 34.18
N THR A 35 15.74 -16.40 34.70
CA THR A 35 15.97 -17.62 33.90
C THR A 35 14.66 -18.18 33.32
N ILE A 36 13.54 -18.13 34.05
CA ILE A 36 12.24 -18.58 33.55
C ILE A 36 11.74 -17.65 32.43
N HIS A 37 11.92 -16.32 32.55
CA HIS A 37 11.54 -15.37 31.51
C HIS A 37 12.46 -15.47 30.29
N ALA A 38 13.77 -15.66 30.45
CA ALA A 38 14.70 -15.85 29.33
C ALA A 38 14.43 -17.20 28.60
N SER A 39 14.11 -18.27 29.32
CA SER A 39 13.75 -19.55 28.71
C SER A 39 12.42 -19.51 27.97
N SER A 40 11.42 -18.78 28.50
CA SER A 40 10.12 -18.63 27.80
C SER A 40 10.21 -17.72 26.58
N ALA A 41 11.03 -16.67 26.61
CA ALA A 41 11.28 -15.80 25.44
C ALA A 41 12.05 -16.55 24.34
N ASN A 42 13.07 -17.33 24.69
CA ASN A 42 13.80 -18.16 23.73
C ASN A 42 12.93 -19.29 23.16
N ALA A 43 12.11 -19.96 23.97
CA ALA A 43 11.20 -20.99 23.48
C ALA A 43 10.10 -20.43 22.57
N LYS A 44 9.62 -19.21 22.81
CA LYS A 44 8.65 -18.53 21.96
C LYS A 44 9.29 -18.10 20.64
N ASN A 45 10.49 -17.55 20.67
CA ASN A 45 11.24 -17.19 19.46
C ASN A 45 11.59 -18.43 18.61
N ASP A 46 11.96 -19.56 19.22
CA ASP A 46 12.21 -20.83 18.53
C ASP A 46 10.93 -21.46 17.96
N ALA A 47 9.81 -21.34 18.64
CA ALA A 47 8.51 -21.83 18.17
C ALA A 47 7.99 -20.98 16.99
N ASP A 48 8.22 -19.66 17.01
CA ASP A 48 7.84 -18.74 15.95
C ASP A 48 8.78 -18.88 14.73
N ALA A 49 10.07 -19.07 14.92
CA ALA A 49 11.03 -19.39 13.84
C ALA A 49 10.66 -20.69 13.12
N LYS A 50 10.03 -21.65 13.80
CA LYS A 50 9.53 -22.93 13.23
C LYS A 50 8.27 -22.78 12.37
N LYS A 51 7.61 -21.60 12.35
CA LYS A 51 6.39 -21.35 11.56
C LYS A 51 6.61 -20.42 10.38
N VAL A 52 7.85 -20.13 10.02
CA VAL A 52 8.19 -19.32 8.85
C VAL A 52 8.36 -20.21 7.62
N TYR A 53 7.75 -19.82 6.51
CA TYR A 53 8.00 -20.38 5.18
C TYR A 53 8.56 -19.29 4.25
N GLN A 54 9.21 -19.72 3.17
CA GLN A 54 9.82 -18.82 2.21
C GLN A 54 9.06 -18.87 0.89
N MET A 55 8.77 -17.69 0.34
CA MET A 55 8.24 -17.51 -1.01
C MET A 55 9.28 -16.80 -1.86
N ALA A 56 9.63 -17.36 -3.01
CA ALA A 56 10.50 -16.71 -3.97
C ALA A 56 9.76 -16.53 -5.29
N TYR A 57 9.60 -15.29 -5.71
CA TYR A 57 9.03 -14.92 -7.00
C TYR A 57 10.15 -14.56 -7.95
N SER A 58 10.10 -15.13 -9.16
CA SER A 58 11.10 -14.81 -10.19
C SER A 58 10.43 -14.65 -11.55
N ALA A 59 10.88 -13.67 -12.32
CA ALA A 59 10.47 -13.53 -13.71
C ALA A 59 11.60 -13.02 -14.59
N THR A 60 11.60 -13.49 -15.85
CA THR A 60 12.49 -13.01 -16.91
C THR A 60 11.63 -12.41 -18.01
N LEU A 61 11.83 -11.12 -18.30
CA LEU A 61 11.12 -10.40 -19.37
C LEU A 61 11.74 -10.77 -20.73
N ASP A 62 10.91 -11.25 -21.64
CA ASP A 62 11.32 -11.58 -23.00
C ASP A 62 10.62 -10.70 -24.04
N PRO A 63 11.29 -9.66 -24.55
CA PRO A 63 10.71 -8.76 -25.56
C PRO A 63 10.48 -9.44 -26.93
N LYS A 64 11.09 -10.60 -27.18
CA LYS A 64 10.89 -11.34 -28.44
C LYS A 64 9.55 -12.05 -28.48
N SER A 65 9.16 -12.66 -27.36
CA SER A 65 7.87 -13.36 -27.24
C SER A 65 6.74 -12.47 -26.74
N GLY A 66 7.03 -11.27 -26.20
CA GLY A 66 6.02 -10.40 -25.54
C GLY A 66 5.60 -10.92 -24.16
N GLN A 67 6.36 -11.83 -23.57
CA GLN A 67 6.01 -12.54 -22.36
C GLN A 67 7.01 -12.33 -21.23
N ALA A 68 6.60 -12.68 -20.02
CA ALA A 68 7.50 -12.91 -18.90
C ALA A 68 7.44 -14.40 -18.51
N HIS A 69 8.61 -15.05 -18.48
CA HIS A 69 8.75 -16.42 -17.94
C HIS A 69 8.87 -16.34 -16.43
N ALA A 70 7.82 -16.77 -15.73
CA ALA A 70 7.66 -16.54 -14.30
C ALA A 70 7.63 -17.84 -13.49
N SER A 71 8.04 -17.75 -12.23
CA SER A 71 7.92 -18.83 -11.26
C SER A 71 7.59 -18.32 -9.87
N VAL A 72 6.87 -19.15 -9.11
CA VAL A 72 6.60 -18.98 -7.69
C VAL A 72 7.11 -20.21 -6.96
N THR A 73 8.13 -20.07 -6.14
CA THR A 73 8.76 -21.14 -5.37
C THR A 73 8.40 -21.00 -3.90
N LEU A 74 7.83 -22.05 -3.32
CA LEU A 74 7.63 -22.19 -1.89
C LEU A 74 8.72 -23.10 -1.32
N LYS A 75 9.36 -22.71 -0.20
CA LYS A 75 10.21 -23.55 0.63
C LYS A 75 9.67 -23.59 2.05
N GLN A 76 9.51 -24.77 2.62
CA GLN A 76 8.99 -24.97 3.98
C GLN A 76 9.61 -26.23 4.63
N HIS A 77 9.83 -26.17 5.94
CA HIS A 77 10.38 -27.33 6.67
C HIS A 77 9.31 -28.36 7.05
N ARG A 78 8.05 -27.92 7.11
CA ARG A 78 6.87 -28.75 7.36
C ARG A 78 5.70 -28.17 6.56
N GLN A 79 4.57 -28.88 6.50
CA GLN A 79 3.38 -28.45 5.74
C GLN A 79 2.72 -27.22 6.40
N LEU A 80 3.34 -26.04 6.29
CA LEU A 80 2.79 -24.77 6.79
C LEU A 80 1.76 -24.20 5.80
N VAL A 81 2.06 -24.23 4.51
CA VAL A 81 1.15 -23.88 3.43
C VAL A 81 0.54 -25.15 2.88
N ARG A 82 -0.78 -25.27 2.98
CA ARG A 82 -1.54 -26.44 2.52
C ARG A 82 -1.97 -26.30 1.06
N SER A 83 -2.43 -25.12 0.67
CA SER A 83 -2.79 -24.79 -0.70
C SER A 83 -2.71 -23.30 -0.94
N ILE A 84 -2.45 -22.94 -2.20
CA ILE A 84 -2.54 -21.58 -2.71
C ILE A 84 -3.45 -21.67 -3.94
N GLU A 85 -4.46 -20.80 -3.98
CA GLU A 85 -5.38 -20.69 -5.09
C GLU A 85 -5.14 -19.36 -5.80
N PHE A 86 -4.77 -19.42 -7.07
CA PHE A 86 -4.55 -18.29 -7.95
C PHE A 86 -5.71 -18.11 -8.91
N VAL A 87 -5.98 -16.87 -9.31
CA VAL A 87 -6.84 -16.54 -10.46
C VAL A 87 -5.91 -16.21 -11.64
N MET A 88 -5.85 -17.12 -12.63
CA MET A 88 -4.92 -17.10 -13.76
C MET A 88 -5.69 -17.23 -15.08
N PRO A 89 -6.32 -16.15 -15.60
CA PRO A 89 -7.02 -16.15 -16.88
C PRO A 89 -6.12 -16.66 -18.02
N LYS A 90 -6.66 -17.58 -18.82
CA LYS A 90 -5.90 -18.31 -19.86
C LYS A 90 -5.34 -17.42 -20.96
N GLU A 91 -5.95 -16.27 -21.21
CA GLU A 91 -5.47 -15.26 -22.16
C GLU A 91 -4.23 -14.50 -21.67
N ARG A 92 -3.94 -14.54 -20.34
CA ARG A 92 -2.79 -13.87 -19.73
C ARG A 92 -1.74 -14.85 -19.22
N TYR A 93 -2.15 -16.04 -18.73
CA TYR A 93 -1.25 -17.01 -18.10
C TYR A 93 -1.22 -18.30 -18.91
N LEU A 94 -0.09 -18.54 -19.55
CA LEU A 94 0.14 -19.65 -20.47
C LEU A 94 1.09 -20.67 -19.85
N ASN A 95 1.12 -21.87 -20.43
CA ASN A 95 2.11 -22.90 -20.12
C ASN A 95 2.29 -23.13 -18.60
N ILE A 96 1.18 -23.15 -17.86
CA ILE A 96 1.23 -23.41 -16.41
C ILE A 96 1.79 -24.83 -16.21
N ARG A 97 2.95 -24.94 -15.59
CA ARG A 97 3.69 -26.19 -15.36
C ARG A 97 3.78 -26.45 -13.86
N PRO A 98 2.83 -27.18 -13.33
CA PRO A 98 2.86 -27.58 -11.93
C PRO A 98 3.87 -28.71 -11.73
N THR A 99 4.62 -28.69 -10.64
CA THR A 99 5.54 -29.80 -10.28
C THR A 99 4.89 -30.79 -9.32
N ALA A 100 3.78 -30.44 -8.67
CA ALA A 100 3.02 -31.29 -7.77
C ALA A 100 1.52 -31.04 -7.93
N ARG A 101 0.72 -31.66 -7.12
CA ARG A 101 -0.73 -31.66 -7.12
C ARG A 101 -1.36 -30.29 -7.39
N THR A 102 -1.61 -30.01 -8.66
CA THR A 102 -2.27 -28.78 -9.11
C THR A 102 -3.57 -29.16 -9.81
N GLU A 103 -4.63 -28.49 -9.43
CA GLU A 103 -5.95 -28.60 -10.03
C GLU A 103 -6.22 -27.32 -10.81
N ILE A 104 -6.55 -27.40 -12.10
CA ILE A 104 -6.86 -26.26 -12.97
C ILE A 104 -8.33 -26.36 -13.39
N ASN A 105 -9.14 -25.41 -12.93
CA ASN A 105 -10.56 -25.33 -13.22
C ASN A 105 -10.90 -23.94 -13.81
N GLY A 106 -10.95 -23.85 -15.13
CA GLY A 106 -11.07 -22.56 -15.83
C GLY A 106 -9.86 -21.68 -15.54
N ASP A 107 -10.11 -20.51 -14.95
CA ASP A 107 -9.07 -19.55 -14.56
C ASP A 107 -8.55 -19.75 -13.13
N ARG A 108 -9.10 -20.72 -12.40
CA ARG A 108 -8.68 -21.02 -11.03
C ARG A 108 -7.61 -22.12 -11.04
N VAL A 109 -6.45 -21.81 -10.47
CA VAL A 109 -5.33 -22.72 -10.32
C VAL A 109 -5.12 -22.97 -8.83
N ILE A 110 -5.44 -24.18 -8.35
CA ILE A 110 -5.27 -24.60 -6.98
C ILE A 110 -3.97 -25.41 -6.88
N TRP A 111 -2.95 -24.79 -6.33
CA TRP A 111 -1.65 -25.41 -6.11
C TRP A 111 -1.54 -25.95 -4.69
N LYS A 112 -1.24 -27.25 -4.54
CA LYS A 112 -1.04 -27.96 -3.26
C LYS A 112 0.44 -28.35 -3.16
N PRO A 113 1.33 -27.46 -2.68
CA PRO A 113 2.76 -27.68 -2.68
C PRO A 113 3.16 -28.84 -1.77
N LEU A 114 4.29 -29.48 -2.06
CA LEU A 114 4.86 -30.59 -1.30
C LEU A 114 5.32 -30.12 0.10
N LYS A 115 5.47 -31.10 1.03
CA LYS A 115 5.87 -30.83 2.42
C LYS A 115 7.20 -30.07 2.55
N LYS A 116 8.16 -30.29 1.65
CA LYS A 116 9.46 -29.58 1.64
C LYS A 116 9.46 -28.33 0.79
N GLY A 117 8.40 -28.10 0.01
CA GLY A 117 8.26 -27.02 -0.94
C GLY A 117 8.13 -27.48 -2.37
N ASP A 118 7.90 -26.54 -3.27
CA ASP A 118 7.62 -26.81 -4.68
C ASP A 118 7.73 -25.52 -5.50
N THR A 119 7.68 -25.62 -6.83
CA THR A 119 7.72 -24.47 -7.74
C THR A 119 6.61 -24.57 -8.78
N LEU A 120 5.85 -23.49 -8.93
CA LEU A 120 4.89 -23.30 -10.01
C LEU A 120 5.53 -22.41 -11.07
N TYR A 121 5.58 -22.90 -12.33
CA TYR A 121 6.07 -22.13 -13.48
C TYR A 121 4.92 -21.76 -14.40
N PHE A 122 5.00 -20.58 -15.02
CA PHE A 122 4.05 -20.13 -16.03
C PHE A 122 4.67 -19.05 -16.91
N ASP A 123 4.05 -18.80 -18.07
CA ASP A 123 4.38 -17.69 -18.93
C ASP A 123 3.26 -16.65 -18.85
N PHE A 124 3.63 -15.36 -18.74
CA PHE A 124 2.68 -14.27 -18.60
C PHE A 124 2.74 -13.35 -19.81
N VAL A 125 1.59 -13.14 -20.48
CA VAL A 125 1.45 -12.18 -21.57
C VAL A 125 1.43 -10.77 -20.99
N ILE A 126 2.45 -9.95 -21.34
CA ILE A 126 2.64 -8.63 -20.75
C ILE A 126 1.65 -7.63 -21.33
N ASP A 127 1.54 -7.56 -22.64
CA ASP A 127 0.67 -6.59 -23.32
C ASP A 127 -0.77 -6.74 -22.86
N HIS A 128 -1.37 -5.63 -22.42
CA HIS A 128 -2.77 -5.60 -22.02
C HIS A 128 -3.43 -4.31 -22.51
N GLN A 129 -4.51 -4.49 -23.25
CA GLN A 129 -5.28 -3.42 -23.83
C GLN A 129 -6.54 -3.15 -23.00
N ARG A 130 -6.78 -1.90 -22.67
CA ARG A 130 -8.02 -1.45 -22.01
C ARG A 130 -9.16 -1.32 -23.04
N SER A 131 -10.38 -1.17 -22.55
CA SER A 131 -11.59 -1.02 -23.37
C SER A 131 -11.55 0.14 -24.39
N ASN A 132 -10.66 1.14 -24.17
CA ASN A 132 -10.45 2.28 -25.07
C ASN A 132 -9.27 2.07 -26.03
N GLN A 133 -8.84 0.85 -26.26
CA GLN A 133 -7.72 0.45 -27.11
C GLN A 133 -6.34 1.01 -26.69
N LYS A 134 -6.23 1.60 -25.50
CA LYS A 134 -4.95 2.04 -24.93
C LYS A 134 -4.39 0.98 -23.98
N MET A 135 -3.06 0.90 -23.93
CA MET A 135 -2.34 -0.09 -23.14
C MET A 135 -2.21 0.35 -21.67
N ASP A 136 -2.40 -0.54 -20.72
CA ASP A 136 -2.01 -0.34 -19.32
C ASP A 136 -0.87 -1.28 -18.87
N ALA A 137 -0.45 -2.18 -19.74
CA ALA A 137 0.80 -2.91 -19.65
C ALA A 137 1.32 -3.16 -21.08
N ARG A 138 2.62 -3.03 -21.29
CA ARG A 138 3.25 -3.19 -22.60
C ARG A 138 4.69 -3.63 -22.50
N ILE A 139 5.11 -4.44 -23.47
CA ILE A 139 6.51 -4.74 -23.74
C ILE A 139 6.84 -4.45 -25.20
N THR A 140 8.00 -3.85 -25.41
CA THR A 140 8.56 -3.52 -26.73
C THR A 140 9.97 -4.10 -26.85
N THR A 141 10.65 -3.85 -27.94
CA THR A 141 12.05 -4.25 -28.08
C THR A 141 13.02 -3.47 -27.18
N THR A 142 12.61 -2.32 -26.64
CA THR A 142 13.47 -1.43 -25.85
C THR A 142 13.00 -1.20 -24.42
N TRP A 143 11.74 -1.50 -24.08
CA TRP A 143 11.21 -1.31 -22.72
C TRP A 143 9.98 -2.18 -22.44
N ALA A 144 9.70 -2.39 -21.16
CA ALA A 144 8.47 -2.98 -20.66
C ALA A 144 7.94 -2.19 -19.45
N LEU A 145 6.61 -2.08 -19.34
CA LEU A 145 5.88 -1.44 -18.26
C LEU A 145 4.68 -2.29 -17.87
N LEU A 146 4.59 -2.73 -16.62
CA LEU A 146 3.51 -3.60 -16.14
C LEU A 146 3.35 -3.49 -14.62
N LYS A 147 2.26 -4.06 -14.07
CA LYS A 147 2.07 -4.23 -12.63
C LYS A 147 2.50 -5.64 -12.19
N LEU A 148 3.25 -5.71 -11.10
CA LEU A 148 3.60 -6.97 -10.43
C LEU A 148 2.36 -7.71 -9.93
N ASP A 149 1.31 -6.97 -9.56
CA ASP A 149 0.00 -7.52 -9.15
C ASP A 149 -0.67 -8.38 -10.24
N TYR A 150 -0.33 -8.14 -11.52
CA TYR A 150 -0.81 -8.97 -12.63
C TYR A 150 0.21 -10.05 -13.00
N LEU A 151 1.51 -9.72 -13.03
CA LEU A 151 2.54 -10.71 -13.31
C LEU A 151 2.50 -11.88 -12.30
N PHE A 152 2.33 -11.56 -11.02
CA PHE A 152 2.12 -12.50 -9.95
C PHE A 152 0.69 -12.36 -9.41
N PRO A 153 -0.25 -13.20 -9.85
CA PRO A 153 -1.67 -13.00 -9.59
C PRO A 153 -1.97 -13.07 -8.10
N SER A 154 -3.02 -12.35 -7.70
CA SER A 154 -3.54 -12.42 -6.35
C SER A 154 -3.91 -13.86 -5.98
N ALA A 155 -3.66 -14.24 -4.75
CA ALA A 155 -3.86 -15.59 -4.29
C ALA A 155 -4.58 -15.64 -2.95
N THR A 156 -5.39 -16.67 -2.78
CA THR A 156 -5.93 -17.09 -1.48
C THR A 156 -5.14 -18.27 -0.98
N SER A 157 -4.61 -18.20 0.23
CA SER A 157 -3.78 -19.26 0.80
C SER A 157 -4.42 -19.91 2.02
N ARG A 158 -4.26 -21.24 2.14
CA ARG A 158 -4.59 -21.99 3.36
C ARG A 158 -3.30 -22.32 4.10
N VAL A 159 -3.03 -21.56 5.15
CA VAL A 159 -1.82 -21.67 5.98
C VAL A 159 -2.14 -22.16 7.39
N VAL A 160 -1.16 -22.72 8.07
CA VAL A 160 -1.27 -23.06 9.50
C VAL A 160 -1.36 -21.77 10.30
N LYS A 161 -2.23 -21.74 11.32
CA LYS A 161 -2.42 -20.56 12.19
C LYS A 161 -1.08 -20.09 12.78
N GLY A 162 -0.80 -18.81 12.60
CA GLY A 162 0.44 -18.16 13.04
C GLY A 162 1.65 -18.46 12.16
N ALA A 163 1.48 -19.04 10.95
CA ALA A 163 2.54 -19.12 9.98
C ALA A 163 2.71 -17.77 9.25
N THR A 164 3.97 -17.40 9.02
CA THR A 164 4.36 -16.16 8.33
C THR A 164 5.28 -16.47 7.16
N SER A 165 5.26 -15.61 6.13
CA SER A 165 6.14 -15.72 4.98
C SER A 165 7.36 -14.82 5.10
N LYS A 166 8.49 -15.28 4.52
CA LYS A 166 9.58 -14.41 4.06
C LYS A 166 9.60 -14.46 2.55
N THR A 167 9.40 -13.32 1.92
CA THR A 167 9.17 -13.26 0.48
C THR A 167 10.27 -12.49 -0.22
N THR A 168 10.72 -13.02 -1.34
CA THR A 168 11.72 -12.39 -2.19
C THR A 168 11.25 -12.29 -3.63
N LEU A 169 11.76 -11.30 -4.35
CA LEU A 169 11.51 -11.06 -5.77
C LEU A 169 12.84 -10.98 -6.51
N THR A 170 12.93 -11.65 -7.66
CA THR A 170 14.02 -11.48 -8.63
C THR A 170 13.44 -11.23 -10.01
N LEU A 171 13.87 -10.14 -10.65
CA LEU A 171 13.47 -9.81 -12.02
C LEU A 171 14.70 -9.78 -12.92
N ASN A 172 14.61 -10.44 -14.06
CA ASN A 172 15.61 -10.45 -15.11
C ASN A 172 15.04 -9.84 -16.39
N ALA A 173 15.92 -9.25 -17.19
CA ALA A 173 15.63 -8.63 -18.47
C ALA A 173 16.87 -8.74 -19.38
N PRO A 174 16.79 -8.37 -20.67
CA PRO A 174 17.98 -8.24 -21.52
C PRO A 174 19.09 -7.42 -20.87
N THR A 175 20.34 -7.80 -21.12
CA THR A 175 21.52 -7.26 -20.42
C THR A 175 21.66 -5.73 -20.48
N GLN A 176 21.19 -5.10 -21.58
CA GLN A 176 21.21 -3.65 -21.76
C GLN A 176 20.08 -2.91 -21.03
N TRP A 177 19.11 -3.64 -20.45
CA TRP A 177 17.97 -3.06 -19.77
C TRP A 177 18.28 -2.79 -18.28
N SER A 178 17.86 -1.65 -17.78
CA SER A 178 17.71 -1.41 -16.35
C SER A 178 16.29 -1.78 -15.88
N ILE A 179 16.13 -2.06 -14.59
CA ILE A 179 14.83 -2.39 -13.99
C ILE A 179 14.62 -1.49 -12.76
N GLU A 180 13.42 -0.90 -12.65
CA GLU A 180 12.97 -0.18 -11.46
C GLU A 180 11.68 -0.77 -10.93
N THR A 181 11.63 -0.99 -9.61
CA THR A 181 10.49 -1.56 -8.87
C THR A 181 10.24 -0.75 -7.60
N PRO A 182 9.09 -0.90 -6.93
CA PRO A 182 8.87 -0.29 -5.61
C PRO A 182 9.88 -0.76 -4.55
N TYR A 183 10.50 -1.92 -4.76
CA TYR A 183 11.50 -2.50 -3.86
C TYR A 183 12.92 -2.03 -4.16
N GLY A 184 13.15 -1.36 -5.27
CA GLY A 184 14.43 -0.84 -5.72
C GLY A 184 14.70 -1.15 -7.20
N GLY A 185 15.91 -0.84 -7.67
CA GLY A 185 16.33 -1.06 -9.05
C GLY A 185 17.45 -2.09 -9.18
N GLY A 186 17.55 -2.71 -10.36
CA GLY A 186 18.60 -3.63 -10.75
C GLY A 186 18.12 -5.00 -11.25
N ALA A 187 18.52 -5.36 -12.49
CA ALA A 187 18.25 -6.67 -13.05
C ALA A 187 18.99 -7.77 -12.29
N GLY A 188 18.34 -8.92 -12.07
CA GLY A 188 18.90 -10.04 -11.32
C GLY A 188 19.10 -9.81 -9.83
N ARG A 189 18.84 -8.63 -9.32
CA ARG A 189 18.92 -8.33 -7.89
C ARG A 189 17.80 -8.99 -7.12
N LEU A 190 18.13 -9.52 -5.96
CA LEU A 190 17.17 -10.06 -5.01
C LEU A 190 16.60 -8.93 -4.15
N PHE A 191 15.28 -8.77 -4.18
CA PHE A 191 14.55 -7.81 -3.35
C PHE A 191 13.76 -8.55 -2.27
N GLU A 192 13.76 -8.02 -1.04
CA GLU A 192 12.81 -8.46 -0.02
C GLU A 192 11.46 -7.79 -0.27
N VAL A 193 10.40 -8.59 -0.17
CA VAL A 193 9.01 -8.14 -0.32
C VAL A 193 8.40 -8.16 1.07
N ASP A 194 8.19 -6.99 1.63
CA ASP A 194 7.54 -6.83 2.92
C ASP A 194 6.18 -6.13 2.71
N ASN A 195 5.11 -6.88 2.98
CA ASN A 195 3.74 -6.38 2.99
C ASN A 195 3.15 -6.67 4.37
N THR A 196 3.54 -5.89 5.36
CA THR A 196 3.34 -6.06 6.80
C THR A 196 1.90 -6.41 7.26
N HIS A 197 0.91 -6.27 6.39
CA HIS A 197 -0.51 -6.47 6.72
C HIS A 197 -1.13 -7.77 6.18
N ARG A 198 -0.34 -8.71 5.62
CA ARG A 198 -0.86 -9.93 4.98
C ARG A 198 -0.19 -11.20 5.48
N ASN A 199 -1.00 -12.25 5.64
CA ASN A 199 -0.51 -13.61 5.95
C ASN A 199 0.22 -14.26 4.76
N PHE A 200 0.14 -13.66 3.58
CA PHE A 200 0.74 -14.14 2.33
C PHE A 200 1.19 -12.93 1.52
N ASP A 201 2.52 -12.78 1.39
CA ASP A 201 3.13 -11.69 0.67
C ASP A 201 3.32 -12.06 -0.80
N ALA A 202 2.84 -11.20 -1.69
CA ALA A 202 3.13 -11.25 -3.11
C ALA A 202 3.73 -9.92 -3.56
N PRO A 203 4.63 -9.90 -4.56
CA PRO A 203 5.14 -8.67 -5.13
C PRO A 203 4.00 -7.84 -5.74
N ARG A 204 4.00 -6.54 -5.50
CA ARG A 204 2.96 -5.59 -5.94
C ARG A 204 3.55 -4.30 -6.46
N GLY A 205 2.72 -3.53 -7.13
CA GLY A 205 3.06 -2.21 -7.64
C GLY A 205 3.62 -2.25 -9.06
N TRP A 206 3.99 -1.08 -9.55
CA TRP A 206 4.48 -0.91 -10.91
C TRP A 206 5.94 -1.35 -11.05
N VAL A 207 6.25 -1.93 -12.19
CA VAL A 207 7.62 -2.19 -12.63
C VAL A 207 7.81 -1.63 -14.04
N ILE A 208 8.98 -1.04 -14.26
CA ILE A 208 9.45 -0.61 -15.56
C ILE A 208 10.84 -1.19 -15.81
N ALA A 209 11.07 -1.69 -17.00
CA ALA A 209 12.35 -2.22 -17.43
C ALA A 209 12.68 -1.72 -18.84
N GLY A 210 13.94 -1.53 -19.17
CA GLY A 210 14.35 -1.12 -20.52
C GLY A 210 15.51 -0.14 -20.54
N GLU A 211 15.61 0.54 -21.67
CA GLU A 211 16.48 1.71 -21.86
C GLU A 211 15.79 2.93 -21.24
N LEU A 212 16.11 3.21 -19.98
CA LEU A 212 15.34 4.13 -19.15
C LEU A 212 16.09 5.43 -18.85
N GLY A 213 15.36 6.55 -18.89
CA GLY A 213 15.70 7.78 -18.19
C GLY A 213 15.23 7.68 -16.74
N VAL A 214 16.16 7.66 -15.77
CA VAL A 214 15.85 7.52 -14.35
C VAL A 214 16.38 8.72 -13.57
N ARG A 215 15.56 9.27 -12.68
CA ARG A 215 15.95 10.28 -11.70
C ARG A 215 15.58 9.81 -10.31
N ARG A 216 16.48 10.01 -9.35
CA ARG A 216 16.28 9.61 -7.96
C ARG A 216 16.54 10.78 -7.04
N GLU A 217 15.75 10.87 -6.00
CA GLU A 217 15.93 11.83 -4.92
C GLU A 217 15.76 11.12 -3.58
N ASN A 218 16.59 11.51 -2.62
CA ASN A 218 16.43 11.13 -1.23
C ASN A 218 16.20 12.41 -0.43
N LYS A 219 15.01 12.54 0.14
CA LYS A 219 14.65 13.69 0.97
C LYS A 219 13.88 13.22 2.20
N ASP A 220 14.31 13.67 3.38
CA ASP A 220 13.67 13.37 4.66
C ASP A 220 13.48 11.85 4.89
N GLY A 221 14.48 11.05 4.49
CA GLY A 221 14.47 9.59 4.58
C GLY A 221 13.60 8.87 3.54
N ARG A 222 12.97 9.61 2.60
CA ARG A 222 12.15 9.06 1.52
C ARG A 222 12.93 9.00 0.23
N HIS A 223 12.89 7.83 -0.41
CA HIS A 223 13.53 7.58 -1.70
C HIS A 223 12.47 7.67 -2.82
N ILE A 224 12.54 8.70 -3.63
CA ILE A 224 11.65 8.89 -4.78
C ILE A 224 12.42 8.56 -6.05
N THR A 225 11.89 7.66 -6.85
CA THR A 225 12.42 7.30 -8.18
C THR A 225 11.39 7.65 -9.23
N VAL A 226 11.80 8.39 -10.26
CA VAL A 226 11.01 8.68 -11.46
C VAL A 226 11.70 8.02 -12.64
N ALA A 227 11.00 7.13 -13.34
CA ALA A 227 11.55 6.33 -14.43
C ALA A 227 10.60 6.31 -15.64
N ALA A 228 11.15 6.45 -16.83
CA ALA A 228 10.43 6.38 -18.07
C ALA A 228 11.34 5.86 -19.20
N PRO A 229 10.80 5.30 -20.29
CA PRO A 229 11.58 4.96 -21.48
C PRO A 229 12.30 6.21 -22.02
N LEU A 230 13.51 6.03 -22.53
CA LEU A 230 14.22 7.11 -23.22
C LEU A 230 13.36 7.63 -24.38
N GLY A 231 13.34 8.95 -24.56
CA GLY A 231 12.53 9.61 -25.60
C GLY A 231 11.01 9.67 -25.31
N SER A 232 10.54 9.25 -24.13
CA SER A 232 9.11 9.32 -23.77
C SER A 232 8.56 10.73 -23.58
N GLY A 233 9.42 11.74 -23.48
CA GLY A 233 9.03 13.14 -23.24
C GLY A 233 8.79 13.52 -21.79
N LEU A 234 8.85 12.57 -20.85
CA LEU A 234 8.65 12.86 -19.43
C LEU A 234 9.74 13.79 -18.87
N GLN A 235 9.32 14.90 -18.28
CA GLN A 235 10.20 15.82 -17.56
C GLN A 235 10.35 15.36 -16.11
N ALA A 236 11.21 14.35 -15.87
CA ALA A 236 11.35 13.72 -14.55
C ALA A 236 11.82 14.71 -13.46
N ASN A 237 12.63 15.73 -13.82
CA ASN A 237 13.05 16.77 -12.90
C ASN A 237 11.88 17.66 -12.45
N ASP A 238 10.92 17.95 -13.33
CA ASP A 238 9.72 18.74 -12.99
C ASP A 238 8.83 17.95 -12.01
N VAL A 239 8.70 16.64 -12.22
CA VAL A 239 7.99 15.75 -11.31
C VAL A 239 8.64 15.78 -9.92
N LEU A 240 9.98 15.65 -9.83
CA LEU A 240 10.69 15.72 -8.55
C LEU A 240 10.56 17.11 -7.91
N ALA A 241 10.69 18.20 -8.69
CA ALA A 241 10.50 19.56 -8.19
C ALA A 241 9.09 19.76 -7.62
N PHE A 242 8.07 19.30 -8.32
CA PHE A 242 6.67 19.34 -7.87
C PHE A 242 6.48 18.57 -6.55
N LEU A 243 7.08 17.40 -6.41
CA LEU A 243 7.01 16.61 -5.19
C LEU A 243 7.75 17.23 -4.01
N ARG A 244 8.85 17.96 -4.25
CA ARG A 244 9.60 18.62 -3.18
C ARG A 244 8.75 19.58 -2.34
N TRP A 245 7.80 20.27 -2.95
CA TRP A 245 6.94 21.19 -2.21
C TRP A 245 5.58 20.61 -1.85
N THR A 246 5.08 19.58 -2.51
CA THR A 246 3.78 18.98 -2.18
C THR A 246 3.87 17.82 -1.19
N MET A 247 4.99 17.07 -1.17
CA MET A 247 5.17 15.92 -0.26
C MET A 247 5.08 16.28 1.22
N PRO A 248 5.60 17.40 1.73
CA PRO A 248 5.46 17.73 3.15
C PRO A 248 4.00 17.71 3.61
N SER A 249 3.10 18.37 2.88
CA SER A 249 1.67 18.40 3.20
C SER A 249 1.00 17.02 3.03
N LEU A 250 1.46 16.19 2.08
CA LEU A 250 0.97 14.83 1.93
C LEU A 250 1.39 13.94 3.11
N VAL A 251 2.64 14.04 3.55
CA VAL A 251 3.18 13.24 4.67
C VAL A 251 2.59 13.68 6.00
N GLU A 252 2.30 14.97 6.18
CA GLU A 252 1.57 15.46 7.34
C GLU A 252 0.17 14.84 7.41
N LEU A 253 -0.52 14.74 6.28
CA LEU A 253 -1.83 14.09 6.17
C LEU A 253 -1.72 12.57 6.34
N PHE A 254 -0.70 11.93 5.73
CA PHE A 254 -0.48 10.48 5.75
C PHE A 254 0.94 10.14 6.25
N PRO A 255 1.16 10.05 7.57
CA PRO A 255 2.48 9.75 8.14
C PRO A 255 3.05 8.40 7.65
N ASN A 256 2.18 7.44 7.32
CA ASN A 256 2.54 6.11 6.81
C ASN A 256 2.81 6.07 5.30
N THR A 257 2.86 7.23 4.63
CA THR A 257 3.26 7.30 3.21
C THR A 257 4.54 6.50 2.97
N PRO A 258 4.60 5.63 1.93
CA PRO A 258 5.74 4.76 1.70
C PRO A 258 7.09 5.50 1.69
N GLN A 259 8.10 4.94 2.35
CA GLN A 259 9.46 5.52 2.34
C GLN A 259 10.13 5.39 0.97
N ARG A 260 9.72 4.41 0.15
CA ARG A 260 10.12 4.28 -1.25
C ARG A 260 8.91 4.53 -2.13
N LEU A 261 9.05 5.42 -3.09
CA LEU A 261 8.01 5.75 -4.07
C LEU A 261 8.60 5.63 -5.47
N LEU A 262 8.00 4.81 -6.31
CA LEU A 262 8.34 4.70 -7.71
C LEU A 262 7.24 5.35 -8.57
N ILE A 263 7.62 6.31 -9.39
CA ILE A 263 6.76 6.91 -10.41
C ILE A 263 7.25 6.41 -11.76
N VAL A 264 6.41 5.68 -12.47
CA VAL A 264 6.70 5.21 -13.81
C VAL A 264 5.86 5.95 -14.84
N SER A 265 6.39 6.10 -16.03
CA SER A 265 5.69 6.78 -17.12
C SER A 265 5.87 6.05 -18.44
N GLY A 266 4.94 6.28 -19.33
CA GLY A 266 4.96 5.85 -20.72
C GLY A 266 4.22 6.84 -21.60
N SER A 267 4.44 6.77 -22.90
CA SER A 267 3.88 7.68 -23.91
C SER A 267 3.13 6.90 -25.01
N GLN A 268 2.69 7.60 -26.03
CA GLN A 268 2.08 7.05 -27.26
C GLN A 268 0.87 6.13 -27.00
N ASP A 269 1.07 4.81 -27.13
CA ASP A 269 -0.03 3.84 -27.03
C ASP A 269 -0.50 3.58 -25.60
N MET A 270 0.24 4.05 -24.62
CA MET A 270 -0.15 3.90 -23.23
C MET A 270 -1.39 4.74 -22.91
N TRP A 271 -2.15 4.29 -21.92
CA TRP A 271 -3.33 5.00 -21.46
C TRP A 271 -3.00 6.37 -20.86
N ARG A 272 -3.68 7.42 -21.36
CA ARG A 272 -3.43 8.82 -21.00
C ARG A 272 -4.03 9.22 -19.66
N GLY A 273 -3.72 8.49 -18.61
CA GLY A 273 -4.19 8.74 -17.24
C GLY A 273 -3.12 8.54 -16.19
N GLY A 274 -3.54 8.42 -14.95
CA GLY A 274 -2.76 7.95 -13.82
C GLY A 274 -3.33 6.63 -13.29
N LEU A 275 -2.53 5.80 -12.67
CA LEU A 275 -2.92 4.56 -12.01
C LEU A 275 -2.01 4.31 -10.82
N SER A 276 -2.59 4.32 -9.64
CA SER A 276 -1.89 3.96 -8.41
C SER A 276 -1.56 2.47 -8.31
N GLY A 277 -0.55 2.15 -7.52
CA GLY A 277 -0.14 0.82 -7.12
C GLY A 277 0.53 0.87 -5.75
N VAL A 278 0.90 -0.28 -5.20
CA VAL A 278 1.60 -0.32 -3.89
C VAL A 278 2.95 0.38 -4.02
N ALA A 279 3.19 1.41 -3.20
CA ALA A 279 4.41 2.23 -3.18
C ALA A 279 4.86 2.73 -4.57
N SER A 280 3.92 2.85 -5.51
CA SER A 280 4.21 3.23 -6.89
C SER A 280 2.99 3.78 -7.60
N LEU A 281 3.21 4.55 -8.66
CA LEU A 281 2.14 4.98 -9.56
C LEU A 281 2.65 5.08 -11.01
N TYR A 282 1.73 4.95 -11.93
CA TYR A 282 1.91 5.27 -13.34
C TYR A 282 1.28 6.63 -13.64
N LEU A 283 1.98 7.46 -14.42
CA LEU A 283 1.45 8.69 -14.97
C LEU A 283 1.89 8.80 -16.43
N HIS A 284 0.95 9.03 -17.36
CA HIS A 284 1.30 9.21 -18.76
C HIS A 284 2.16 10.47 -18.95
N SER A 285 3.18 10.41 -19.82
CA SER A 285 4.15 11.49 -20.03
C SER A 285 3.54 12.83 -20.46
N ASP A 286 2.43 12.81 -21.20
CA ASP A 286 1.71 14.00 -21.65
C ASP A 286 0.73 14.57 -20.61
N ARG A 287 0.61 13.93 -19.44
CA ARG A 287 -0.27 14.47 -18.39
C ARG A 287 0.41 15.62 -17.67
N PRO A 288 -0.20 16.80 -17.68
CA PRO A 288 0.35 17.92 -16.93
C PRO A 288 0.26 17.67 -15.43
N LEU A 289 1.23 18.15 -14.66
CA LEU A 289 1.23 18.06 -13.21
C LEU A 289 0.04 18.80 -12.57
N ILE A 290 -0.40 19.89 -13.22
CA ILE A 290 -1.66 20.59 -12.92
C ILE A 290 -2.44 20.67 -14.23
N SER A 291 -3.61 20.05 -14.28
CA SER A 291 -4.45 19.92 -15.46
C SER A 291 -5.25 21.22 -15.78
N GLY A 292 -5.92 21.25 -16.93
CA GLY A 292 -6.73 22.39 -17.37
C GLY A 292 -7.90 22.73 -16.42
N ASN A 293 -8.47 21.74 -15.74
CA ASN A 293 -9.45 21.91 -14.66
C ASN A 293 -8.81 22.25 -13.31
N ARG A 294 -7.48 22.41 -13.29
CA ARG A 294 -6.67 22.86 -12.15
C ARG A 294 -6.44 21.82 -11.06
N THR A 295 -6.85 20.56 -11.25
CA THR A 295 -6.52 19.45 -10.37
C THR A 295 -5.16 18.84 -10.75
N SER A 296 -4.55 18.09 -9.83
CA SER A 296 -3.29 17.41 -10.11
C SER A 296 -3.49 15.91 -10.23
N PRO A 297 -3.34 15.33 -11.44
CA PRO A 297 -3.38 13.88 -11.61
C PRO A 297 -2.33 13.16 -10.76
N LEU A 298 -1.16 13.76 -10.58
CA LEU A 298 -0.11 13.19 -9.75
C LEU A 298 -0.52 13.12 -8.28
N LEU A 299 -1.07 14.21 -7.71
CA LEU A 299 -1.53 14.21 -6.31
C LEU A 299 -2.75 13.33 -6.09
N HIS A 300 -3.64 13.21 -7.09
CA HIS A 300 -4.75 12.26 -7.07
C HIS A 300 -4.24 10.82 -6.90
N GLU A 301 -3.30 10.37 -7.73
CA GLU A 301 -2.73 9.03 -7.62
C GLU A 301 -1.89 8.85 -6.34
N LEU A 302 -1.20 9.90 -5.88
CA LEU A 302 -0.46 9.89 -4.63
C LEU A 302 -1.37 9.75 -3.41
N PHE A 303 -2.56 10.32 -3.44
CA PHE A 303 -3.56 10.08 -2.39
C PHE A 303 -3.86 8.59 -2.26
N HIS A 304 -4.13 7.88 -3.36
CA HIS A 304 -4.37 6.44 -3.32
C HIS A 304 -3.16 5.66 -2.77
N VAL A 305 -1.94 6.04 -3.18
CA VAL A 305 -0.71 5.39 -2.69
C VAL A 305 -0.48 5.62 -1.20
N ALA A 306 -0.75 6.84 -0.73
CA ALA A 306 -0.46 7.25 0.64
C ALA A 306 -1.52 6.76 1.64
N SER A 307 -2.81 6.86 1.28
CA SER A 307 -3.93 6.46 2.14
C SER A 307 -4.09 4.94 2.22
N GLY A 308 -3.76 4.21 1.14
CA GLY A 308 -4.02 2.78 1.05
C GLY A 308 -5.50 2.39 1.16
N LEU A 309 -6.42 3.35 1.08
CA LEU A 309 -7.86 3.11 1.18
C LEU A 309 -8.38 2.34 -0.04
N HIS A 310 -9.24 1.37 0.21
CA HIS A 310 -9.93 0.59 -0.81
C HIS A 310 -11.43 0.61 -0.56
N SER A 311 -12.23 0.38 -1.61
CA SER A 311 -13.69 0.32 -1.50
C SER A 311 -14.24 -0.99 -2.03
N LYS A 312 -15.40 -1.38 -1.51
CA LYS A 312 -16.26 -2.39 -2.12
C LYS A 312 -17.04 -1.79 -3.29
N VAL A 313 -17.60 -2.69 -4.11
CA VAL A 313 -18.51 -2.35 -5.20
C VAL A 313 -19.58 -1.36 -4.72
N GLY A 314 -19.81 -0.30 -5.48
CA GLY A 314 -20.78 0.74 -5.19
C GLY A 314 -20.32 1.87 -4.26
N ALA A 315 -19.08 1.81 -3.72
CA ALA A 315 -18.52 2.83 -2.84
C ALA A 315 -17.25 3.52 -3.41
N ASP A 316 -16.90 3.25 -4.66
CA ASP A 316 -15.72 3.80 -5.33
C ASP A 316 -15.73 5.33 -5.41
N TRP A 317 -16.91 5.96 -5.50
CA TRP A 317 -17.09 7.41 -5.50
C TRP A 317 -16.52 8.10 -4.25
N ILE A 318 -16.45 7.40 -3.12
CA ILE A 318 -15.90 7.92 -1.86
C ILE A 318 -14.40 8.13 -2.03
N ILE A 319 -13.69 7.10 -2.46
CA ILE A 319 -12.22 7.13 -2.58
C ILE A 319 -11.80 8.06 -3.71
N GLU A 320 -12.46 7.97 -4.86
CA GLU A 320 -12.20 8.85 -6.00
C GLU A 320 -12.52 10.33 -5.68
N GLY A 321 -13.62 10.55 -4.94
CA GLY A 321 -13.98 11.88 -4.46
C GLY A 321 -12.97 12.46 -3.47
N LEU A 322 -12.47 11.65 -2.53
CA LEU A 322 -11.40 12.03 -1.62
C LEU A 322 -10.12 12.34 -2.39
N ALA A 323 -9.70 11.49 -3.33
CA ALA A 323 -8.49 11.69 -4.12
C ALA A 323 -8.53 13.01 -4.90
N GLU A 324 -9.64 13.33 -5.55
CA GLU A 324 -9.79 14.58 -6.29
C GLU A 324 -9.90 15.81 -5.36
N TYR A 325 -10.60 15.69 -4.22
CA TYR A 325 -10.65 16.74 -3.20
C TYR A 325 -9.25 17.05 -2.66
N TYR A 326 -8.48 16.02 -2.30
CA TYR A 326 -7.13 16.20 -1.76
C TYR A 326 -6.13 16.61 -2.84
N SER A 327 -6.35 16.30 -4.12
CA SER A 327 -5.51 16.82 -5.19
C SER A 327 -5.49 18.35 -5.22
N LEU A 328 -6.64 19.01 -4.93
CA LEU A 328 -6.76 20.46 -4.80
C LEU A 328 -6.32 20.96 -3.44
N THR A 329 -6.68 20.27 -2.37
CA THR A 329 -6.39 20.69 -1.00
C THR A 329 -4.90 20.66 -0.70
N LEU A 330 -4.17 19.65 -1.19
CA LEU A 330 -2.71 19.57 -1.08
C LEU A 330 -2.03 20.68 -1.88
N LEU A 331 -2.52 21.03 -3.07
CA LEU A 331 -2.01 22.19 -3.81
C LEU A 331 -2.19 23.50 -3.03
N LEU A 332 -3.35 23.69 -2.36
CA LEU A 332 -3.59 24.86 -1.53
C LEU A 332 -2.68 24.87 -0.30
N ARG A 333 -2.54 23.74 0.40
CA ARG A 333 -1.71 23.62 1.61
C ARG A 333 -0.23 23.82 1.34
N SER A 334 0.20 23.47 0.13
CA SER A 334 1.59 23.65 -0.32
C SER A 334 1.84 25.01 -0.99
N ASP A 335 0.92 25.97 -0.88
CA ASP A 335 0.97 27.29 -1.53
C ASP A 335 1.11 27.24 -3.07
N GLY A 336 0.80 26.08 -3.68
CA GLY A 336 0.84 25.88 -5.13
C GLY A 336 -0.29 26.55 -5.88
N ILE A 337 -1.40 26.84 -5.19
CA ILE A 337 -2.53 27.63 -5.71
C ILE A 337 -3.07 28.56 -4.64
N SER A 338 -3.54 29.75 -5.06
CA SER A 338 -4.22 30.67 -4.16
C SER A 338 -5.60 30.16 -3.74
N LYS A 339 -6.14 30.66 -2.62
CA LYS A 339 -7.52 30.35 -2.18
C LYS A 339 -8.57 30.72 -3.23
N VAL A 340 -8.37 31.81 -3.98
CA VAL A 340 -9.24 32.19 -5.09
C VAL A 340 -9.24 31.11 -6.17
N ARG A 341 -8.05 30.65 -6.58
CA ARG A 341 -7.91 29.60 -7.59
C ARG A 341 -8.48 28.27 -7.12
N TYR A 342 -8.29 27.92 -5.85
CA TYR A 342 -8.89 26.74 -5.22
C TYR A 342 -10.42 26.76 -5.34
N ASN A 343 -11.08 27.87 -4.95
CA ASN A 343 -12.52 27.99 -5.06
C ASN A 343 -13.01 27.91 -6.51
N GLN A 344 -12.37 28.62 -7.44
CA GLN A 344 -12.68 28.53 -8.87
C GLN A 344 -12.50 27.16 -9.47
N SER A 345 -11.61 26.32 -8.90
CA SER A 345 -11.45 24.93 -9.35
C SER A 345 -12.68 24.11 -8.98
N PHE A 346 -13.19 24.25 -7.78
CA PHE A 346 -14.44 23.60 -7.37
C PHE A 346 -15.67 24.12 -8.14
N ASP A 347 -15.71 25.41 -8.47
CA ASP A 347 -16.79 25.97 -9.31
C ASP A 347 -16.78 25.33 -10.71
N ARG A 348 -15.60 25.06 -11.30
CA ARG A 348 -15.47 24.33 -12.56
C ARG A 348 -15.89 22.87 -12.44
N LEU A 349 -15.51 22.18 -11.34
CA LEU A 349 -15.96 20.82 -11.09
C LEU A 349 -17.48 20.76 -10.94
N ALA A 350 -18.08 21.76 -10.27
CA ALA A 350 -19.54 21.88 -10.11
C ALA A 350 -20.24 22.04 -11.48
N GLN A 351 -19.77 22.97 -12.31
CA GLN A 351 -20.30 23.15 -13.66
C GLN A 351 -20.16 21.89 -14.51
N TRP A 352 -19.01 21.23 -14.46
CA TRP A 352 -18.77 20.02 -15.26
C TRP A 352 -19.60 18.83 -14.83
N SER A 353 -19.92 18.70 -13.56
CA SER A 353 -20.69 17.57 -12.99
C SER A 353 -22.14 17.90 -12.65
N ALA A 354 -22.66 19.03 -13.12
CA ALA A 354 -23.99 19.52 -12.74
C ALA A 354 -25.13 18.54 -13.04
N ASP A 355 -25.04 17.81 -14.14
CA ASP A 355 -25.99 16.79 -14.61
C ASP A 355 -25.70 15.38 -14.07
N THR A 356 -24.69 15.23 -13.20
CA THR A 356 -24.28 13.92 -12.71
C THR A 356 -24.85 13.68 -11.32
N PRO A 357 -25.75 12.71 -11.13
CA PRO A 357 -26.20 12.31 -9.80
C PRO A 357 -25.05 11.68 -9.01
N CYS A 358 -25.17 11.66 -7.70
CA CYS A 358 -24.32 10.84 -6.86
C CYS A 358 -24.71 9.37 -7.09
N ILE A 359 -23.85 8.60 -7.73
CA ILE A 359 -24.13 7.23 -8.14
C ILE A 359 -23.18 6.28 -7.42
N ALA A 360 -23.73 5.23 -6.82
CA ALA A 360 -23.00 4.05 -6.42
C ALA A 360 -22.58 3.27 -7.68
N THR A 361 -21.38 3.49 -8.16
CA THR A 361 -20.81 2.81 -9.32
C THR A 361 -19.62 1.98 -8.92
N ASP A 362 -19.35 0.93 -9.69
CA ASP A 362 -18.17 0.07 -9.49
C ASP A 362 -16.86 0.80 -9.79
N ARG A 363 -16.95 1.85 -10.62
CA ARG A 363 -15.80 2.70 -10.98
C ARG A 363 -16.26 4.12 -11.29
N SER A 364 -15.91 5.04 -10.43
CA SER A 364 -16.13 6.47 -10.64
C SER A 364 -15.05 7.04 -11.54
N LYS A 365 -15.42 7.90 -12.46
CA LYS A 365 -14.49 8.58 -13.38
C LYS A 365 -15.10 9.85 -13.95
N GLY A 366 -14.23 10.81 -14.27
CA GLY A 366 -14.63 12.05 -14.92
C GLY A 366 -15.62 12.84 -14.06
N LYS A 367 -16.84 13.05 -14.56
CA LYS A 367 -17.90 13.80 -13.87
C LYS A 367 -18.29 13.20 -12.53
N GLN A 368 -18.23 11.88 -12.36
CA GLN A 368 -18.53 11.21 -11.09
C GLN A 368 -17.47 11.50 -10.03
N THR A 369 -16.19 11.43 -10.38
CA THR A 369 -15.07 11.84 -9.53
C THR A 369 -15.19 13.31 -9.13
N ALA A 370 -15.50 14.20 -10.08
CA ALA A 370 -15.75 15.62 -9.83
C ALA A 370 -16.90 15.84 -8.83
N ARG A 371 -18.03 15.12 -9.01
CA ARG A 371 -19.16 15.16 -8.10
C ARG A 371 -18.79 14.68 -6.70
N GLY A 372 -18.02 13.58 -6.61
CA GLY A 372 -17.47 13.10 -5.34
C GLY A 372 -16.64 14.16 -4.61
N ALA A 373 -15.75 14.85 -5.31
CA ALA A 373 -14.93 15.91 -4.72
C ALA A 373 -15.77 17.07 -4.15
N LEU A 374 -16.86 17.44 -4.81
CA LEU A 374 -17.79 18.46 -4.30
C LEU A 374 -18.48 18.02 -3.01
N ILE A 375 -18.87 16.76 -2.94
CA ILE A 375 -19.46 16.17 -1.73
C ILE A 375 -18.44 16.19 -0.59
N MET A 376 -17.20 15.79 -0.85
CA MET A 376 -16.14 15.81 0.17
C MET A 376 -15.84 17.23 0.65
N ARG A 377 -15.88 18.24 -0.24
CA ARG A 377 -15.73 19.65 0.16
C ARG A 377 -16.87 20.12 1.07
N ALA A 378 -18.12 19.77 0.72
CA ALA A 378 -19.28 20.10 1.54
C ALA A 378 -19.23 19.38 2.89
N LEU A 379 -18.85 18.09 2.87
CA LEU A 379 -18.71 17.29 4.08
C LEU A 379 -17.63 17.84 5.02
N ASP A 380 -16.46 18.29 4.51
CA ASP A 380 -15.44 18.94 5.33
C ASP A 380 -15.97 20.18 6.02
N ALA A 381 -16.72 21.02 5.30
CA ALA A 381 -17.34 22.22 5.86
C ALA A 381 -18.39 21.89 6.94
N GLU A 382 -19.23 20.89 6.72
CA GLU A 382 -20.23 20.45 7.69
C GLU A 382 -19.58 19.83 8.94
N ILE A 383 -18.59 18.94 8.80
CA ILE A 383 -17.84 18.36 9.93
C ILE A 383 -17.24 19.48 10.80
N ARG A 384 -16.58 20.45 10.17
CA ARG A 384 -15.99 21.58 10.90
C ARG A 384 -17.04 22.40 11.63
N SER A 385 -18.18 22.65 11.00
CA SER A 385 -19.30 23.40 11.61
C SER A 385 -19.87 22.67 12.82
N GLU A 386 -20.23 21.40 12.67
CA GLU A 386 -20.85 20.59 13.73
C GLU A 386 -19.93 20.34 14.92
N THR A 387 -18.61 20.25 14.66
CA THR A 387 -17.62 19.97 15.72
C THR A 387 -16.97 21.24 16.30
N GLY A 388 -17.41 22.43 15.88
CA GLY A 388 -16.78 23.69 16.28
C GLY A 388 -15.31 23.78 15.87
N GLY A 389 -14.95 23.20 14.72
CA GLY A 389 -13.60 23.15 14.17
C GLY A 389 -12.66 22.11 14.79
N LYS A 390 -13.14 21.27 15.71
CA LYS A 390 -12.33 20.24 16.38
C LYS A 390 -12.03 19.04 15.47
N ALA A 391 -12.86 18.78 14.48
CA ALA A 391 -12.68 17.75 13.49
C ALA A 391 -12.81 18.28 12.06
N SER A 392 -12.31 17.54 11.10
CA SER A 392 -12.32 17.86 9.67
C SER A 392 -12.38 16.59 8.84
N LEU A 393 -12.36 16.72 7.52
CA LEU A 393 -12.24 15.58 6.63
C LEU A 393 -10.91 14.81 6.87
N ASP A 394 -9.83 15.48 7.29
CA ASP A 394 -8.58 14.81 7.67
C ASP A 394 -8.80 13.84 8.84
N THR A 395 -9.56 14.27 9.86
CA THR A 395 -9.92 13.40 11.00
C THR A 395 -10.68 12.16 10.53
N LEU A 396 -11.60 12.33 9.58
CA LEU A 396 -12.36 11.22 9.02
C LEU A 396 -11.44 10.26 8.24
N VAL A 397 -10.57 10.78 7.38
CA VAL A 397 -9.65 9.96 6.57
C VAL A 397 -8.69 9.17 7.47
N HIS A 398 -8.12 9.77 8.51
CA HIS A 398 -7.28 9.05 9.48
C HIS A 398 -8.05 7.94 10.19
N LYS A 399 -9.33 8.15 10.53
CA LYS A 399 -10.17 7.12 11.12
C LYS A 399 -10.40 5.95 10.16
N LEU A 400 -10.68 6.25 8.88
CA LEU A 400 -10.87 5.23 7.85
C LEU A 400 -9.58 4.43 7.58
N GLU A 401 -8.42 5.09 7.56
CA GLU A 401 -7.11 4.45 7.42
C GLU A 401 -6.84 3.47 8.59
N GLN A 402 -7.13 3.89 9.83
CA GLN A 402 -6.94 3.06 11.01
C GLN A 402 -7.86 1.83 11.05
N ALA A 403 -9.06 1.92 10.49
CA ALA A 403 -9.98 0.78 10.39
C ALA A 403 -9.44 -0.34 9.49
N ASN A 404 -8.59 -0.01 8.51
CA ASN A 404 -7.94 -0.95 7.59
C ASN A 404 -8.91 -1.96 6.95
N GLU A 405 -10.10 -1.50 6.60
CA GLU A 405 -11.17 -2.28 5.97
C GLU A 405 -11.60 -1.65 4.64
N ASP A 406 -12.05 -2.50 3.70
CA ASP A 406 -12.65 -1.99 2.46
C ASP A 406 -13.92 -1.17 2.76
N LEU A 407 -13.95 0.07 2.29
CA LEU A 407 -15.05 0.99 2.54
C LEU A 407 -16.33 0.56 1.85
N THR A 408 -17.42 0.74 2.56
CA THR A 408 -18.79 0.68 2.05
C THR A 408 -19.48 2.01 2.28
N ASN A 409 -20.58 2.29 1.59
CA ASN A 409 -21.39 3.49 1.87
C ASN A 409 -21.86 3.54 3.34
N SER A 410 -22.19 2.39 3.92
CA SER A 410 -22.63 2.30 5.32
C SER A 410 -21.50 2.53 6.31
N SER A 411 -20.30 1.94 6.10
CA SER A 411 -19.16 2.15 7.00
C SER A 411 -18.64 3.60 6.95
N PHE A 412 -18.66 4.21 5.77
CA PHE A 412 -18.32 5.63 5.60
C PHE A 412 -19.27 6.54 6.37
N ARG A 413 -20.59 6.34 6.24
CA ARG A 413 -21.60 7.09 6.98
C ARG A 413 -21.49 6.89 8.50
N ALA A 414 -21.22 5.65 8.93
CA ALA A 414 -21.02 5.34 10.35
C ALA A 414 -19.81 6.09 10.92
N ALA A 415 -18.69 6.13 10.19
CA ALA A 415 -17.51 6.88 10.61
C ALA A 415 -17.77 8.40 10.69
N VAL A 416 -18.55 8.96 9.76
CA VAL A 416 -18.97 10.37 9.82
C VAL A 416 -19.84 10.63 11.04
N MET A 417 -20.86 9.80 11.29
CA MET A 417 -21.77 9.91 12.42
C MET A 417 -21.02 9.84 13.77
N GLU A 418 -20.02 8.97 13.86
CA GLU A 418 -19.22 8.84 15.09
C GLU A 418 -18.40 10.09 15.39
N ILE A 419 -17.95 10.82 14.35
CA ILE A 419 -17.21 12.09 14.53
C ILE A 419 -18.13 13.25 14.84
N THR A 420 -19.30 13.31 14.21
CA THR A 420 -20.17 14.50 14.23
C THR A 420 -21.37 14.37 15.19
N GLY A 421 -21.73 13.13 15.56
CA GLY A 421 -22.95 12.86 16.34
C GLY A 421 -24.26 13.04 15.56
N ALA A 422 -24.21 13.43 14.27
CA ALA A 422 -25.37 13.73 13.44
C ALA A 422 -25.15 13.34 11.97
N PRO A 423 -26.24 13.04 11.22
CA PRO A 423 -26.13 12.81 9.79
C PRO A 423 -25.85 14.10 9.03
N MET A 424 -24.93 14.04 8.06
CA MET A 424 -24.52 15.20 7.27
C MET A 424 -25.41 15.37 6.02
N ARG A 425 -25.80 16.63 5.73
CA ARG A 425 -26.62 16.98 4.55
C ARG A 425 -25.88 16.69 3.24
N ALA A 426 -24.55 16.89 3.24
CA ALA A 426 -23.71 16.58 2.08
C ALA A 426 -23.87 15.14 1.58
N LEU A 427 -24.22 14.22 2.47
CA LEU A 427 -24.44 12.81 2.14
C LEU A 427 -25.92 12.45 1.87
N ALA A 428 -26.87 13.37 2.01
CA ALA A 428 -28.29 13.04 1.91
C ALA A 428 -28.71 12.52 0.52
N SER A 429 -28.05 13.01 -0.55
CA SER A 429 -28.31 12.61 -1.94
C SER A 429 -27.44 11.45 -2.44
N CYS A 430 -26.60 10.89 -1.58
CA CYS A 430 -25.68 9.80 -1.93
C CYS A 430 -26.16 8.47 -1.32
N PRO A 431 -25.87 7.31 -1.96
CA PRO A 431 -26.21 5.98 -1.45
C PRO A 431 -25.63 5.68 -0.08
#